data_c9c98ed3500cc8c481ce71c17824177a
#
_entry.id   c9c98ed3500cc8c481ce71c17824177a
#
_cell.length_a   1.000
_cell.length_b   1.000
_cell.length_c   1.000
_cell.angle_alpha   90.00
_cell.angle_beta   90.00
_cell.angle_gamma   90.00
#
_symmetry.space_group_name_H-M   'P 1'
#
loop_
_entity.id
_entity.type
_entity.pdbx_description
1 polymer ?
#
loop_
_entity_poly.entity_id
_entity_poly.type
_entity_poly.pdbx_seq_one_letter_code
_entity_poly.pdbx_strand_id
1 'polypeptide(L)'
;FRRLDYQYISLTKKNLMLLIFTIAFQFLDIMPLMSGLPVGRGEMSSDIKLFADVLEANSLLNAIGAVGILVVTLFATIILLQLRDENNRLSEEKEKMQTVQSRAALLEMKNRTYREMKYLVHDLKSPLTSTQTLVGILKMQCEVDGRNREIEYLSRIESQMDRMSSMISEILYENRCSPSDTKHILDMALAQISVEDYASNVHIDNEVPELQVSVNSILFTRVLVNLIHNAALAVEKGRELAIWIHVRARLVDDLSFITFSVSDNGCGMTEQQQATMWEQGISGFGSSGLGLAFVKQTVEAMDGSVISESQPGKGTRFIIFLPEVVNHGTKDHDTFHRR
;
A
#
# COMPACT_ATOMS: atom_id res chain seq x y z
N PHE A 1 30.05 -2.66 -1.96
CA PHE A 1 29.94 -1.87 -0.72
C PHE A 1 30.93 -2.33 0.35
N ARG A 2 30.99 -3.59 0.76
CA ARG A 2 31.95 -4.11 1.77
C ARG A 2 33.44 -3.93 1.41
N ARG A 3 33.83 -3.83 0.14
CA ARG A 3 35.25 -3.67 -0.27
C ARG A 3 35.76 -2.23 -0.05
N LEU A 4 34.91 -1.21 -0.20
CA LEU A 4 35.32 0.18 0.01
C LEU A 4 35.51 0.51 1.49
N ASP A 5 34.67 0.00 2.38
CA ASP A 5 34.83 0.15 3.83
C ASP A 5 36.16 -0.50 4.34
N TYR A 6 36.50 -1.65 3.77
CA TYR A 6 37.74 -2.35 4.17
C TYR A 6 39.01 -1.60 3.72
N GLN A 7 38.96 -0.94 2.56
CA GLN A 7 40.08 -0.13 2.09
C GLN A 7 40.28 1.14 2.95
N TYR A 8 39.17 1.78 3.37
CA TYR A 8 39.23 2.98 4.22
C TYR A 8 39.73 2.67 5.64
N ILE A 9 39.23 1.62 6.25
CA ILE A 9 39.70 1.15 7.56
C ILE A 9 41.17 0.73 7.49
N SER A 10 41.59 0.11 6.40
CA SER A 10 42.99 -0.25 6.13
C SER A 10 43.89 0.99 5.98
N LEU A 11 43.40 2.04 5.29
CA LEU A 11 44.15 3.28 5.06
C LEU A 11 44.30 4.07 6.36
N THR A 12 43.28 4.20 7.19
CA THR A 12 43.34 4.87 8.49
C THR A 12 44.24 4.14 9.47
N LYS A 13 44.21 2.81 9.51
CA LYS A 13 45.10 1.99 10.31
C LYS A 13 46.54 2.12 9.84
N LYS A 14 46.81 2.14 8.53
CA LYS A 14 48.13 2.33 7.97
C LYS A 14 48.70 3.71 8.30
N ASN A 15 47.88 4.77 8.19
CA ASN A 15 48.31 6.12 8.55
C ASN A 15 48.55 6.27 10.06
N LEU A 16 47.77 5.62 10.91
CA LEU A 16 47.99 5.58 12.35
C LEU A 16 49.27 4.80 12.69
N MET A 17 49.51 3.65 12.03
CA MET A 17 50.76 2.90 12.20
C MET A 17 51.98 3.69 11.73
N LEU A 18 51.87 4.44 10.60
CA LEU A 18 52.94 5.28 10.10
C LEU A 18 53.27 6.41 11.08
N LEU A 19 52.22 7.02 11.67
CA LEU A 19 52.39 8.04 12.72
C LEU A 19 53.10 7.49 13.96
N ILE A 20 52.65 6.33 14.46
CA ILE A 20 53.28 5.67 15.63
C ILE A 20 54.74 5.28 15.30
N PHE A 21 55.00 4.77 14.10
CA PHE A 21 56.35 4.41 13.66
C PHE A 21 57.25 5.63 13.56
N THR A 22 56.75 6.76 13.03
CA THR A 22 57.51 8.02 12.92
C THR A 22 57.86 8.57 14.29
N ILE A 23 56.90 8.56 15.24
CA ILE A 23 57.16 8.98 16.62
C ILE A 23 58.17 8.04 17.29
N ALA A 24 58.02 6.72 17.13
CA ALA A 24 58.98 5.74 17.70
C ALA A 24 60.36 5.88 17.09
N PHE A 25 60.47 6.16 15.78
CA PHE A 25 61.76 6.36 15.09
C PHE A 25 62.47 7.62 15.60
N GLN A 26 61.74 8.72 15.81
CA GLN A 26 62.30 9.92 16.43
C GLN A 26 62.79 9.69 17.86
N PHE A 27 62.08 8.84 18.63
CA PHE A 27 62.52 8.46 19.97
C PHE A 27 63.81 7.59 19.93
N LEU A 28 63.93 6.71 18.92
CA LEU A 28 65.10 5.88 18.72
C LEU A 28 66.34 6.67 18.28
N ASP A 29 66.14 7.77 17.50
CA ASP A 29 67.27 8.65 17.11
C ASP A 29 67.84 9.45 18.27
N ILE A 30 67.05 9.70 19.32
CA ILE A 30 67.47 10.42 20.52
C ILE A 30 68.24 9.48 21.50
N MET A 31 67.92 8.18 21.53
CA MET A 31 68.47 7.21 22.49
C MET A 31 69.96 6.95 22.36
N PRO A 32 70.57 6.81 21.15
CA PRO A 32 72.01 6.63 21.01
C PRO A 32 72.84 7.82 21.46
N LEU A 33 72.25 9.04 21.30
CA LEU A 33 72.90 10.28 21.77
C LEU A 33 72.99 10.34 23.29
N MET A 34 72.00 9.78 23.99
CA MET A 34 71.95 9.73 25.46
C MET A 34 72.84 8.62 26.07
N SER A 35 73.07 7.53 25.32
CA SER A 35 73.85 6.36 25.79
C SER A 35 75.31 6.44 25.49
N GLY A 36 75.76 7.40 24.67
CA GLY A 36 77.14 7.50 24.20
C GLY A 36 78.01 8.55 24.90
N LEU A 37 77.58 9.09 26.03
CA LEU A 37 78.41 10.04 26.81
C LEU A 37 79.53 9.33 27.60
N PRO A 38 80.82 9.49 27.23
CA PRO A 38 81.90 8.97 28.06
C PRO A 38 82.02 9.82 29.31
N VAL A 39 81.75 9.20 30.44
CA VAL A 39 82.06 9.82 31.75
C VAL A 39 83.55 9.74 32.02
N GLY A 40 84.33 10.67 31.46
CA GLY A 40 85.80 10.81 31.70
C GLY A 40 86.03 12.04 32.54
N ARG A 41 86.76 11.83 33.66
CA ARG A 41 87.19 12.91 34.58
C ARG A 41 88.34 13.73 33.98
N GLY A 42 88.11 15.06 33.82
CA GLY A 42 89.20 16.01 33.60
C GLY A 42 88.95 16.98 32.44
N GLU A 43 88.86 18.29 32.75
CA GLU A 43 88.78 19.46 31.84
C GLU A 43 87.58 19.50 30.87
N MET A 44 86.43 19.72 31.44
CA MET A 44 85.21 19.59 30.74
C MET A 44 84.39 20.88 30.54
N SER A 45 85.02 22.07 30.48
CA SER A 45 84.20 23.31 30.51
C SER A 45 83.79 23.82 29.12
N SER A 46 84.62 23.67 28.08
CA SER A 46 84.33 24.20 26.73
C SER A 46 83.58 23.19 25.83
N ASP A 47 84.03 21.94 25.91
CA ASP A 47 83.52 20.88 25.04
C ASP A 47 82.10 20.44 25.46
N ILE A 48 81.79 20.51 26.77
CA ILE A 48 80.43 20.22 27.26
C ILE A 48 79.43 21.30 26.83
N LYS A 49 79.81 22.59 26.84
CA LYS A 49 78.95 23.65 26.34
C LYS A 49 78.69 23.47 24.86
N LEU A 50 79.70 23.22 24.05
CA LEU A 50 79.55 22.99 22.62
C LEU A 50 78.59 21.77 22.36
N PHE A 51 78.79 20.71 23.15
CA PHE A 51 77.94 19.51 23.00
C PHE A 51 76.56 19.72 23.48
N ALA A 52 76.37 20.46 24.56
CA ALA A 52 75.02 20.87 25.01
C ALA A 52 74.27 21.76 24.00
N ASP A 53 74.99 22.73 23.40
CA ASP A 53 74.42 23.62 22.39
C ASP A 53 74.07 22.86 21.11
N VAL A 54 74.84 21.87 20.67
CA VAL A 54 74.57 21.01 19.54
C VAL A 54 73.40 20.07 19.85
N LEU A 55 73.32 19.56 21.11
CA LEU A 55 72.20 18.70 21.55
C LEU A 55 70.89 19.51 21.61
N GLU A 56 70.94 20.75 22.10
CA GLU A 56 69.85 21.66 22.19
C GLU A 56 69.36 22.10 20.81
N ALA A 57 70.23 22.42 19.89
CA ALA A 57 69.92 22.76 18.49
C ALA A 57 69.29 21.56 17.75
N ASN A 58 69.80 20.34 17.92
CA ASN A 58 69.25 19.13 17.34
C ASN A 58 67.86 18.78 17.96
N SER A 59 67.71 18.98 19.26
CA SER A 59 66.39 18.74 19.90
C SER A 59 65.32 19.73 19.42
N LEU A 60 65.71 20.99 19.21
CA LEU A 60 64.80 22.02 18.66
C LEU A 60 64.44 21.68 17.20
N LEU A 61 65.38 21.26 16.39
CA LEU A 61 65.12 20.86 15.00
C LEU A 61 64.20 19.65 14.90
N ASN A 62 64.39 18.67 15.75
CA ASN A 62 63.55 17.48 15.85
C ASN A 62 62.14 17.82 16.38
N ALA A 63 62.01 18.72 17.35
CA ALA A 63 60.74 19.22 17.83
C ALA A 63 59.93 19.94 16.74
N ILE A 64 60.59 20.81 15.94
CA ILE A 64 59.98 21.48 14.80
C ILE A 64 59.52 20.46 13.74
N GLY A 65 60.33 19.46 13.43
CA GLY A 65 60.00 18.38 12.52
C GLY A 65 58.80 17.58 13.00
N ALA A 66 58.74 17.23 14.30
CA ALA A 66 57.63 16.48 14.91
C ALA A 66 56.33 17.26 14.86
N VAL A 67 56.37 18.58 15.15
CA VAL A 67 55.19 19.45 15.02
C VAL A 67 54.72 19.54 13.56
N GLY A 68 55.67 19.66 12.60
CA GLY A 68 55.34 19.68 11.17
C GLY A 68 54.62 18.41 10.70
N ILE A 69 55.13 17.24 11.10
CA ILE A 69 54.50 15.96 10.80
C ILE A 69 53.10 15.84 11.44
N LEU A 70 52.94 16.30 12.68
CA LEU A 70 51.68 16.26 13.41
C LEU A 70 50.62 17.16 12.70
N VAL A 71 51.02 18.34 12.26
CA VAL A 71 50.13 19.25 11.48
C VAL A 71 49.73 18.62 10.15
N VAL A 72 50.65 18.05 9.40
CA VAL A 72 50.38 17.38 8.11
C VAL A 72 49.46 16.19 8.30
N THR A 73 49.68 15.36 9.30
CA THR A 73 48.82 14.18 9.60
C THR A 73 47.42 14.60 10.06
N LEU A 74 47.29 15.66 10.85
CA LEU A 74 46.02 16.22 11.26
C LEU A 74 45.24 16.72 10.04
N PHE A 75 45.89 17.48 9.16
CA PHE A 75 45.30 18.02 7.97
C PHE A 75 44.88 16.90 7.00
N ALA A 76 45.69 15.89 6.78
CA ALA A 76 45.36 14.71 6.00
C ALA A 76 44.13 13.95 6.59
N THR A 77 44.07 13.84 7.92
CA THR A 77 42.94 13.20 8.58
C THR A 77 41.62 13.96 8.39
N ILE A 78 41.68 15.30 8.50
CA ILE A 78 40.50 16.17 8.25
C ILE A 78 40.01 16.00 6.81
N ILE A 79 40.91 16.05 5.82
CA ILE A 79 40.53 15.85 4.40
C ILE A 79 39.91 14.47 4.18
N LEU A 80 40.47 13.41 4.77
CA LEU A 80 39.95 12.06 4.66
C LEU A 80 38.53 11.93 5.28
N LEU A 81 38.29 12.61 6.40
CA LEU A 81 36.99 12.64 7.05
C LEU A 81 35.97 13.37 6.16
N GLN A 82 36.33 14.50 5.57
CA GLN A 82 35.47 15.25 4.64
C GLN A 82 35.13 14.42 3.40
N LEU A 83 36.14 13.81 2.77
CA LEU A 83 35.92 12.93 1.61
C LEU A 83 35.03 11.72 1.94
N ARG A 84 35.17 11.17 3.16
CA ARG A 84 34.31 10.10 3.63
C ARG A 84 32.85 10.56 3.77
N ASP A 85 32.62 11.73 4.37
CA ASP A 85 31.28 12.26 4.57
C ASP A 85 30.59 12.58 3.23
N GLU A 86 31.32 13.16 2.30
CA GLU A 86 30.83 13.43 0.95
C GLU A 86 30.51 12.14 0.17
N ASN A 87 31.37 11.12 0.29
CA ASN A 87 31.11 9.82 -0.34
C ASN A 87 29.89 9.10 0.26
N ASN A 88 29.67 9.23 1.57
CA ASN A 88 28.48 8.69 2.24
C ASN A 88 27.21 9.39 1.75
N ARG A 89 27.23 10.73 1.65
CA ARG A 89 26.09 11.51 1.09
C ARG A 89 25.78 11.10 -0.34
N LEU A 90 26.77 10.99 -1.21
CA LEU A 90 26.59 10.53 -2.58
C LEU A 90 26.06 9.10 -2.65
N SER A 91 26.46 8.23 -1.73
CA SER A 91 25.96 6.86 -1.62
C SER A 91 24.48 6.83 -1.23
N GLU A 92 24.08 7.62 -0.24
CA GLU A 92 22.67 7.76 0.17
C GLU A 92 21.78 8.35 -0.93
N GLU A 93 22.28 9.35 -1.65
CA GLU A 93 21.56 9.94 -2.78
C GLU A 93 21.37 8.93 -3.91
N LYS A 94 22.40 8.14 -4.23
CA LYS A 94 22.29 7.04 -5.21
C LYS A 94 21.26 5.99 -4.81
N GLU A 95 21.25 5.60 -3.54
CA GLU A 95 20.30 4.61 -3.02
C GLU A 95 18.85 5.14 -3.09
N LYS A 96 18.64 6.41 -2.71
CA LYS A 96 17.33 7.08 -2.86
C LYS A 96 16.92 7.16 -4.32
N MET A 97 17.84 7.52 -5.21
CA MET A 97 17.55 7.60 -6.65
C MET A 97 17.20 6.22 -7.23
N GLN A 98 17.91 5.16 -6.86
CA GLN A 98 17.60 3.79 -7.28
C GLN A 98 16.23 3.32 -6.79
N THR A 99 15.85 3.66 -5.55
CA THR A 99 14.52 3.31 -5.01
C THR A 99 13.41 4.05 -5.75
N VAL A 100 13.60 5.33 -6.06
CA VAL A 100 12.64 6.11 -6.86
C VAL A 100 12.52 5.56 -8.28
N GLN A 101 13.64 5.25 -8.93
CA GLN A 101 13.65 4.65 -10.28
C GLN A 101 12.97 3.28 -10.31
N SER A 102 13.21 2.43 -9.30
CA SER A 102 12.58 1.12 -9.19
C SER A 102 11.08 1.22 -8.99
N ARG A 103 10.62 2.18 -8.17
CA ARG A 103 9.18 2.46 -8.00
C ARG A 103 8.55 2.99 -9.27
N ALA A 104 9.22 3.91 -9.96
CA ALA A 104 8.73 4.45 -11.23
C ALA A 104 8.60 3.36 -12.31
N ALA A 105 9.62 2.50 -12.46
CA ALA A 105 9.59 1.37 -13.37
C ALA A 105 8.47 0.36 -13.04
N LEU A 106 8.24 0.09 -11.76
CA LEU A 106 7.14 -0.78 -11.32
C LEU A 106 5.76 -0.18 -11.66
N LEU A 107 5.59 1.12 -11.43
CA LEU A 107 4.35 1.84 -11.78
C LEU A 107 4.14 1.87 -13.30
N GLU A 108 5.19 2.09 -14.07
CA GLU A 108 5.10 2.08 -15.54
C GLU A 108 4.74 0.69 -16.08
N MET A 109 5.35 -0.36 -15.55
CA MET A 109 5.00 -1.75 -15.87
C MET A 109 3.54 -2.05 -15.50
N LYS A 110 3.09 -1.65 -14.31
CA LYS A 110 1.70 -1.81 -13.87
C LYS A 110 0.72 -1.08 -14.80
N ASN A 111 1.04 0.16 -15.17
CA ASN A 111 0.22 0.95 -16.09
C ASN A 111 0.19 0.38 -17.52
N ARG A 112 1.29 -0.22 -17.97
CA ARG A 112 1.34 -0.90 -19.26
C ARG A 112 0.49 -2.16 -19.26
N THR A 113 0.66 -3.02 -18.27
CA THR A 113 -0.16 -4.24 -18.11
C THR A 113 -1.65 -3.90 -18.02
N TYR A 114 -1.99 -2.86 -17.25
CA TYR A 114 -3.38 -2.40 -17.15
C TYR A 114 -3.94 -1.95 -18.50
N ARG A 115 -3.18 -1.18 -19.30
CA ARG A 115 -3.63 -0.77 -20.65
C ARG A 115 -3.82 -1.97 -21.57
N GLU A 116 -2.91 -2.92 -21.55
CA GLU A 116 -3.02 -4.16 -22.36
C GLU A 116 -4.25 -4.97 -21.95
N MET A 117 -4.49 -5.12 -20.63
CA MET A 117 -5.71 -5.77 -20.12
C MET A 117 -6.99 -5.03 -20.54
N LYS A 118 -7.00 -3.70 -20.49
CA LYS A 118 -8.15 -2.89 -20.93
C LYS A 118 -8.52 -3.13 -22.38
N TYR A 119 -7.53 -3.24 -23.28
CA TYR A 119 -7.77 -3.56 -24.68
C TYR A 119 -8.32 -4.98 -24.84
N LEU A 120 -7.73 -5.98 -24.21
CA LEU A 120 -8.20 -7.36 -24.25
C LEU A 120 -9.65 -7.51 -23.76
N VAL A 121 -9.97 -6.81 -22.69
CA VAL A 121 -11.32 -6.82 -22.12
C VAL A 121 -12.34 -6.14 -23.04
N HIS A 122 -11.98 -5.02 -23.65
CA HIS A 122 -12.82 -4.36 -24.63
C HIS A 122 -13.13 -5.31 -25.80
N ASP A 123 -12.12 -6.02 -26.28
CA ASP A 123 -12.26 -6.95 -27.40
C ASP A 123 -13.04 -8.22 -27.02
N LEU A 124 -13.04 -8.61 -25.74
CA LEU A 124 -13.88 -9.70 -25.22
C LEU A 124 -15.34 -9.29 -25.02
N LYS A 125 -15.60 -8.03 -24.68
CA LYS A 125 -16.95 -7.53 -24.44
C LYS A 125 -17.84 -7.63 -25.70
N SER A 126 -17.29 -7.33 -26.86
CA SER A 126 -18.04 -7.35 -28.13
C SER A 126 -18.57 -8.76 -28.48
N PRO A 127 -17.77 -9.84 -28.54
CA PRO A 127 -18.27 -11.18 -28.84
C PRO A 127 -19.21 -11.69 -27.73
N LEU A 128 -18.97 -11.33 -26.47
CA LEU A 128 -19.84 -11.71 -25.38
C LEU A 128 -21.23 -11.11 -25.50
N THR A 129 -21.34 -9.81 -25.81
CA THR A 129 -22.62 -9.14 -26.05
C THR A 129 -23.36 -9.74 -27.25
N SER A 130 -22.63 -10.05 -28.34
CA SER A 130 -23.25 -10.71 -29.50
C SER A 130 -23.80 -12.09 -29.15
N THR A 131 -23.09 -12.87 -28.35
CA THR A 131 -23.52 -14.21 -27.92
C THR A 131 -24.72 -14.11 -26.95
N GLN A 132 -24.76 -13.12 -26.04
CA GLN A 132 -25.91 -12.85 -25.19
C GLN A 132 -27.17 -12.56 -26.01
N THR A 133 -27.04 -11.71 -27.04
CA THR A 133 -28.15 -11.40 -27.94
C THR A 133 -28.66 -12.66 -28.66
N LEU A 134 -27.76 -13.52 -29.14
CA LEU A 134 -28.16 -14.77 -29.81
C LEU A 134 -28.84 -15.74 -28.85
N VAL A 135 -28.35 -15.87 -27.63
CA VAL A 135 -28.97 -16.72 -26.59
C VAL A 135 -30.36 -16.21 -26.24
N GLY A 136 -30.54 -14.88 -26.10
CA GLY A 136 -31.85 -14.24 -25.85
C GLY A 136 -32.83 -14.50 -26.97
N ILE A 137 -32.40 -14.40 -28.25
CA ILE A 137 -33.28 -14.68 -29.42
C ILE A 137 -33.69 -16.16 -29.44
N LEU A 138 -32.74 -17.08 -29.19
CA LEU A 138 -33.02 -18.52 -29.14
C LEU A 138 -33.97 -18.88 -27.99
N LYS A 139 -33.80 -18.25 -26.84
CA LYS A 139 -34.68 -18.45 -25.67
C LYS A 139 -36.12 -18.01 -26.00
N MET A 140 -36.28 -16.81 -26.58
CA MET A 140 -37.58 -16.30 -27.02
C MET A 140 -38.26 -17.24 -28.05
N GLN A 141 -37.49 -17.80 -28.97
CA GLN A 141 -37.98 -18.76 -29.96
C GLN A 141 -38.39 -20.09 -29.30
N CYS A 142 -37.65 -20.59 -28.30
CA CYS A 142 -38.00 -21.78 -27.52
C CYS A 142 -39.25 -21.57 -26.66
N GLU A 143 -39.49 -20.37 -26.15
CA GLU A 143 -40.68 -20.00 -25.40
C GLU A 143 -41.95 -20.08 -26.29
N VAL A 144 -41.84 -19.56 -27.52
CA VAL A 144 -42.92 -19.66 -28.52
C VAL A 144 -43.20 -21.11 -28.89
N ASP A 145 -42.15 -21.95 -29.02
CA ASP A 145 -42.26 -23.38 -29.39
C ASP A 145 -42.60 -24.31 -28.23
N GLY A 146 -42.67 -23.80 -26.99
CA GLY A 146 -42.99 -24.56 -25.76
C GLY A 146 -41.87 -25.53 -25.33
N ARG A 147 -40.62 -25.28 -25.70
CA ARG A 147 -39.45 -26.15 -25.44
C ARG A 147 -38.80 -25.86 -24.09
N ASN A 148 -39.44 -26.28 -23.00
CA ASN A 148 -39.04 -25.95 -21.64
C ASN A 148 -37.65 -26.41 -21.23
N ARG A 149 -37.15 -27.54 -21.75
CA ARG A 149 -35.79 -28.03 -21.43
C ARG A 149 -34.72 -27.14 -22.02
N GLU A 150 -34.92 -26.72 -23.27
CA GLU A 150 -34.02 -25.82 -23.97
C GLU A 150 -33.98 -24.44 -23.34
N ILE A 151 -35.11 -23.95 -22.85
CA ILE A 151 -35.20 -22.69 -22.09
C ILE A 151 -34.34 -22.77 -20.82
N GLU A 152 -34.38 -23.90 -20.09
CA GLU A 152 -33.57 -24.09 -18.92
C GLU A 152 -32.04 -24.06 -19.23
N TYR A 153 -31.62 -24.72 -20.32
CA TYR A 153 -30.21 -24.69 -20.75
C TYR A 153 -29.80 -23.29 -21.21
N LEU A 154 -30.62 -22.59 -21.96
CA LEU A 154 -30.36 -21.23 -22.41
C LEU A 154 -30.27 -20.26 -21.24
N SER A 155 -31.12 -20.38 -20.23
CA SER A 155 -31.05 -19.58 -18.99
C SER A 155 -29.78 -19.84 -18.19
N ARG A 156 -29.29 -21.08 -18.16
CA ARG A 156 -27.99 -21.40 -17.55
C ARG A 156 -26.82 -20.79 -18.32
N ILE A 157 -26.86 -20.80 -19.66
CA ILE A 157 -25.84 -20.16 -20.51
C ILE A 157 -25.84 -18.65 -20.28
N GLU A 158 -27.01 -18.02 -20.30
CA GLU A 158 -27.20 -16.59 -20.03
C GLU A 158 -26.58 -16.18 -18.66
N SER A 159 -26.90 -16.93 -17.61
CA SER A 159 -26.30 -16.73 -16.30
C SER A 159 -24.77 -16.84 -16.26
N GLN A 160 -24.18 -17.79 -17.03
CA GLN A 160 -22.71 -17.87 -17.13
C GLN A 160 -22.10 -16.71 -17.92
N MET A 161 -22.79 -16.22 -18.94
CA MET A 161 -22.35 -15.07 -19.73
C MET A 161 -22.41 -13.78 -18.90
N ASP A 162 -23.44 -13.59 -18.07
CA ASP A 162 -23.52 -12.48 -17.13
C ASP A 162 -22.41 -12.50 -16.11
N ARG A 163 -22.01 -13.69 -15.64
CA ARG A 163 -20.85 -13.85 -14.78
C ARG A 163 -19.54 -13.45 -15.49
N MET A 164 -19.37 -13.87 -16.76
CA MET A 164 -18.21 -13.48 -17.55
C MET A 164 -18.16 -11.96 -17.78
N SER A 165 -19.28 -11.34 -18.14
CA SER A 165 -19.41 -9.87 -18.27
C SER A 165 -19.03 -9.15 -16.99
N SER A 166 -19.44 -9.71 -15.87
CA SER A 166 -19.12 -9.19 -14.55
C SER A 166 -17.63 -9.28 -14.23
N MET A 167 -16.97 -10.42 -14.43
CA MET A 167 -15.54 -10.60 -14.23
C MET A 167 -14.73 -9.68 -15.14
N ILE A 168 -15.17 -9.54 -16.39
CA ILE A 168 -14.59 -8.62 -17.37
C ILE A 168 -14.66 -7.18 -16.89
N SER A 169 -15.78 -6.78 -16.33
CA SER A 169 -15.98 -5.44 -15.78
C SER A 169 -15.07 -5.19 -14.55
N GLU A 170 -14.87 -6.19 -13.69
CA GLU A 170 -13.94 -6.10 -12.55
C GLU A 170 -12.50 -5.79 -12.97
N ILE A 171 -12.05 -6.39 -14.07
CA ILE A 171 -10.70 -6.18 -14.62
C ILE A 171 -10.55 -4.78 -15.20
N LEU A 172 -11.63 -4.21 -15.79
CA LEU A 172 -11.61 -2.90 -16.46
C LEU A 172 -11.65 -1.72 -15.52
N TYR A 173 -12.38 -1.86 -14.41
CA TYR A 173 -12.53 -0.75 -13.50
C TYR A 173 -11.34 -0.72 -12.55
N GLU A 174 -10.36 0.17 -12.86
CA GLU A 174 -9.37 0.60 -11.88
C GLU A 174 -10.08 0.86 -10.54
N ASN A 175 -9.46 0.42 -9.43
CA ASN A 175 -9.88 0.72 -8.06
C ASN A 175 -9.73 2.24 -7.76
N ARG A 176 -10.28 3.09 -8.62
CA ARG A 176 -10.34 4.53 -8.36
C ARG A 176 -11.59 4.80 -7.57
N CYS A 177 -11.41 4.92 -6.27
CA CYS A 177 -12.45 5.47 -5.42
C CYS A 177 -12.60 6.96 -5.71
N SER A 178 -13.83 7.44 -5.76
CA SER A 178 -14.20 8.85 -5.87
C SER A 178 -15.32 9.17 -4.91
N PRO A 179 -15.41 10.41 -4.40
CA PRO A 179 -16.57 10.82 -3.62
C PRO A 179 -17.87 10.59 -4.39
N SER A 180 -18.80 9.89 -3.77
CA SER A 180 -20.11 9.57 -4.35
C SER A 180 -21.17 9.70 -3.27
N ASP A 181 -22.28 10.35 -3.61
CA ASP A 181 -23.40 10.53 -2.70
C ASP A 181 -24.10 9.19 -2.43
N THR A 182 -24.55 8.98 -1.20
CA THR A 182 -25.24 7.74 -0.83
C THR A 182 -26.52 7.52 -1.66
N LYS A 183 -27.23 8.61 -1.99
CA LYS A 183 -28.39 8.57 -2.85
C LYS A 183 -28.05 8.06 -4.24
N HIS A 184 -27.03 8.59 -4.88
CA HIS A 184 -26.59 8.17 -6.22
C HIS A 184 -26.29 6.67 -6.29
N ILE A 185 -25.59 6.15 -5.27
CA ILE A 185 -25.25 4.73 -5.16
C ILE A 185 -26.52 3.86 -5.07
N LEU A 186 -27.48 4.26 -4.24
CA LEU A 186 -28.74 3.53 -4.08
C LEU A 186 -29.58 3.56 -5.35
N ASP A 187 -29.65 4.71 -6.02
CA ASP A 187 -30.40 4.87 -7.29
C ASP A 187 -29.81 3.94 -8.38
N MET A 188 -28.46 3.80 -8.44
CA MET A 188 -27.80 2.85 -9.34
C MET A 188 -28.14 1.40 -8.99
N ALA A 189 -28.15 1.04 -7.69
CA ALA A 189 -28.49 -0.32 -7.25
C ALA A 189 -29.95 -0.67 -7.57
N LEU A 190 -30.90 0.25 -7.31
CA LEU A 190 -32.29 0.09 -7.64
C LEU A 190 -32.53 -0.05 -9.15
N ALA A 191 -31.89 0.77 -9.95
CA ALA A 191 -31.97 0.67 -11.41
C ALA A 191 -31.52 -0.70 -11.91
N GLN A 192 -30.50 -1.30 -11.32
CA GLN A 192 -29.99 -2.59 -11.72
C GLN A 192 -30.92 -3.76 -11.36
N ILE A 193 -31.62 -3.68 -10.22
CA ILE A 193 -32.57 -4.73 -9.79
C ILE A 193 -34.01 -4.48 -10.28
N SER A 194 -34.29 -3.39 -10.97
CA SER A 194 -35.65 -2.98 -11.37
C SER A 194 -36.38 -3.98 -12.26
N VAL A 195 -35.62 -4.85 -12.94
CA VAL A 195 -36.16 -5.92 -13.82
C VAL A 195 -36.39 -7.24 -13.07
N GLU A 196 -36.00 -7.33 -11.82
CA GLU A 196 -36.13 -8.53 -11.00
C GLU A 196 -37.53 -8.60 -10.33
N ASP A 197 -38.08 -9.79 -10.21
CA ASP A 197 -39.44 -10.01 -9.63
C ASP A 197 -39.52 -9.57 -8.16
N TYR A 198 -38.38 -9.52 -7.45
CA TYR A 198 -38.29 -9.12 -6.04
C TYR A 198 -38.05 -7.62 -5.84
N ALA A 199 -37.95 -6.83 -6.89
CA ALA A 199 -37.66 -5.39 -6.79
C ALA A 199 -38.68 -4.63 -5.93
N SER A 200 -39.94 -5.00 -6.01
CA SER A 200 -41.04 -4.40 -5.23
C SER A 200 -40.97 -4.68 -3.72
N ASN A 201 -40.18 -5.66 -3.31
CA ASN A 201 -40.04 -6.07 -1.92
C ASN A 201 -38.81 -5.43 -1.23
N VAL A 202 -38.11 -4.53 -1.93
CA VAL A 202 -36.96 -3.80 -1.41
C VAL A 202 -37.39 -2.45 -0.86
N HIS A 203 -37.18 -2.25 0.44
CA HIS A 203 -37.51 -1.02 1.15
C HIS A 203 -36.25 -0.26 1.49
N ILE A 204 -36.17 1.03 1.12
CA ILE A 204 -35.00 1.87 1.37
C ILE A 204 -35.36 2.97 2.36
N ASP A 205 -34.48 3.15 3.32
CA ASP A 205 -34.49 4.21 4.30
C ASP A 205 -33.09 4.83 4.40
N ASN A 206 -32.90 5.94 3.69
CA ASN A 206 -31.65 6.69 3.64
C ASN A 206 -31.80 8.02 4.40
N GLU A 207 -31.23 8.09 5.60
CA GLU A 207 -31.23 9.31 6.42
C GLU A 207 -30.18 10.32 6.01
N VAL A 208 -29.21 9.94 5.16
CA VAL A 208 -28.04 10.75 4.82
C VAL A 208 -27.79 10.83 3.30
N PRO A 209 -28.79 11.23 2.50
CA PRO A 209 -28.72 11.16 1.04
C PRO A 209 -27.61 12.02 0.42
N GLU A 210 -27.22 13.11 1.09
CA GLU A 210 -26.21 14.07 0.60
C GLU A 210 -24.79 13.77 1.11
N LEU A 211 -24.63 12.81 2.04
CA LEU A 211 -23.31 12.45 2.53
C LEU A 211 -22.57 11.60 1.51
N GLN A 212 -21.25 11.82 1.45
CA GLN A 212 -20.39 11.18 0.45
C GLN A 212 -19.49 10.13 1.09
N VAL A 213 -19.29 9.05 0.36
CA VAL A 213 -18.32 8.00 0.62
C VAL A 213 -17.33 7.91 -0.54
N SER A 214 -16.06 7.63 -0.24
CA SER A 214 -15.03 7.43 -1.27
C SER A 214 -15.08 6.00 -1.77
N VAL A 215 -15.79 5.76 -2.86
CA VAL A 215 -15.98 4.42 -3.42
C VAL A 215 -15.83 4.40 -4.94
N ASN A 216 -15.55 3.22 -5.48
CA ASN A 216 -15.87 2.95 -6.88
C ASN A 216 -17.37 2.65 -6.99
N SER A 217 -18.17 3.60 -7.47
CA SER A 217 -19.64 3.52 -7.48
C SER A 217 -20.15 2.26 -8.18
N ILE A 218 -19.50 1.81 -9.26
CA ILE A 218 -19.90 0.62 -10.02
C ILE A 218 -19.67 -0.65 -9.19
N LEU A 219 -18.47 -0.80 -8.60
CA LEU A 219 -18.16 -1.97 -7.78
C LEU A 219 -19.01 -1.98 -6.50
N PHE A 220 -19.21 -0.83 -5.88
CA PHE A 220 -20.02 -0.75 -4.67
C PHE A 220 -21.53 -0.97 -4.94
N THR A 221 -22.06 -0.47 -6.06
CA THR A 221 -23.39 -0.84 -6.52
C THR A 221 -23.55 -2.35 -6.65
N ARG A 222 -22.57 -3.01 -7.24
CA ARG A 222 -22.55 -4.48 -7.37
C ARG A 222 -22.47 -5.19 -6.02
N VAL A 223 -21.74 -4.64 -5.03
CA VAL A 223 -21.76 -5.13 -3.64
C VAL A 223 -23.19 -5.14 -3.11
N LEU A 224 -23.91 -4.02 -3.23
CA LEU A 224 -25.30 -3.92 -2.77
C LEU A 224 -26.21 -4.90 -3.51
N VAL A 225 -26.12 -4.97 -4.83
CA VAL A 225 -26.92 -5.91 -5.65
C VAL A 225 -26.66 -7.37 -5.25
N ASN A 226 -25.40 -7.75 -4.98
CA ASN A 226 -25.08 -9.10 -4.48
C ASN A 226 -25.74 -9.39 -3.13
N LEU A 227 -25.74 -8.43 -2.20
CA LEU A 227 -26.40 -8.60 -0.90
C LEU A 227 -27.92 -8.69 -1.04
N ILE A 228 -28.54 -7.86 -1.89
CA ILE A 228 -29.98 -7.88 -2.18
C ILE A 228 -30.36 -9.22 -2.83
N HIS A 229 -29.58 -9.69 -3.79
CA HIS A 229 -29.84 -10.98 -4.44
C HIS A 229 -29.74 -12.16 -3.47
N ASN A 230 -28.71 -12.15 -2.59
CA ASN A 230 -28.58 -13.15 -1.54
C ASN A 230 -29.77 -13.12 -0.58
N ALA A 231 -30.27 -11.94 -0.22
CA ALA A 231 -31.46 -11.77 0.62
C ALA A 231 -32.71 -12.34 -0.08
N ALA A 232 -32.87 -12.12 -1.37
CA ALA A 232 -34.00 -12.65 -2.15
C ALA A 232 -33.96 -14.20 -2.21
N LEU A 233 -32.77 -14.81 -2.33
CA LEU A 233 -32.62 -16.26 -2.37
C LEU A 233 -32.78 -16.94 -0.99
N ALA A 234 -32.62 -16.18 0.11
CA ALA A 234 -32.67 -16.73 1.47
C ALA A 234 -34.11 -16.95 1.97
N VAL A 235 -35.13 -16.49 1.26
CA VAL A 235 -36.52 -16.61 1.71
C VAL A 235 -37.07 -17.97 1.35
N GLU A 236 -37.70 -18.63 2.33
CA GLU A 236 -38.34 -19.93 2.17
C GLU A 236 -39.62 -19.82 1.36
N LYS A 237 -39.96 -20.86 0.59
CA LYS A 237 -41.18 -20.93 -0.21
C LYS A 237 -42.41 -20.76 0.68
N GLY A 238 -43.23 -19.75 0.37
CA GLY A 238 -44.47 -19.46 1.11
C GLY A 238 -44.35 -18.36 2.15
N ARG A 239 -43.15 -17.80 2.35
CA ARG A 239 -42.93 -16.61 3.18
C ARG A 239 -42.88 -15.38 2.28
N GLU A 240 -43.55 -14.31 2.69
CA GLU A 240 -43.46 -13.03 1.97
C GLU A 240 -42.05 -12.45 2.10
N LEU A 241 -41.38 -12.18 0.98
CA LEU A 241 -40.06 -11.60 0.94
C LEU A 241 -40.12 -10.14 1.39
N ALA A 242 -39.22 -9.74 2.27
CA ALA A 242 -39.01 -8.33 2.61
C ALA A 242 -37.50 -8.09 2.82
N ILE A 243 -36.97 -7.09 2.10
CA ILE A 243 -35.59 -6.65 2.15
C ILE A 243 -35.57 -5.17 2.54
N TRP A 244 -34.75 -4.86 3.55
CA TRP A 244 -34.60 -3.47 4.01
C TRP A 244 -33.15 -3.01 3.82
N ILE A 245 -33.00 -1.83 3.25
CA ILE A 245 -31.73 -1.14 3.12
C ILE A 245 -31.79 0.13 3.97
N HIS A 246 -30.95 0.19 5.00
CA HIS A 246 -30.84 1.38 5.84
C HIS A 246 -29.48 2.02 5.64
N VAL A 247 -29.44 3.34 5.41
CA VAL A 247 -28.22 4.12 5.33
C VAL A 247 -28.18 5.17 6.42
N ARG A 248 -27.15 5.15 7.24
CA ARG A 248 -26.99 5.97 8.46
C ARG A 248 -25.58 6.49 8.58
N ALA A 249 -25.42 7.70 9.14
CA ALA A 249 -24.14 8.15 9.67
C ALA A 249 -23.92 7.61 11.08
N ARG A 250 -22.70 7.17 11.38
CA ARG A 250 -22.28 6.70 12.71
C ARG A 250 -20.93 7.26 13.08
N LEU A 251 -20.79 7.68 14.33
CA LEU A 251 -19.52 8.08 14.92
C LEU A 251 -18.96 6.89 15.70
N VAL A 252 -17.74 6.46 15.36
CA VAL A 252 -17.01 5.39 16.04
C VAL A 252 -15.61 5.93 16.35
N ASP A 253 -15.22 6.00 17.62
CA ASP A 253 -13.90 6.50 18.05
C ASP A 253 -13.54 7.87 17.44
N ASP A 254 -14.49 8.83 17.44
CA ASP A 254 -14.40 10.17 16.84
C ASP A 254 -14.22 10.22 15.32
N LEU A 255 -14.33 9.07 14.64
CA LEU A 255 -14.34 8.98 13.18
C LEU A 255 -15.77 8.82 12.66
N SER A 256 -16.13 9.60 11.64
CA SER A 256 -17.43 9.50 10.99
C SER A 256 -17.46 8.41 9.92
N PHE A 257 -18.41 7.50 10.04
CA PHE A 257 -18.66 6.43 9.09
C PHE A 257 -20.08 6.52 8.55
N ILE A 258 -20.24 6.16 7.30
CA ILE A 258 -21.56 5.90 6.70
C ILE A 258 -21.75 4.38 6.66
N THR A 259 -22.88 3.93 7.24
CA THR A 259 -23.24 2.52 7.28
C THR A 259 -24.33 2.21 6.26
N PHE A 260 -24.10 1.17 5.45
CA PHE A 260 -25.12 0.56 4.58
C PHE A 260 -25.49 -0.79 5.18
N SER A 261 -26.74 -0.92 5.63
CA SER A 261 -27.27 -2.15 6.21
C SER A 261 -28.28 -2.77 5.28
N VAL A 262 -28.02 -3.99 4.81
CA VAL A 262 -28.96 -4.80 4.02
C VAL A 262 -29.46 -5.95 4.90
N SER A 263 -30.76 -6.01 5.15
CA SER A 263 -31.39 -7.03 6.00
C SER A 263 -32.56 -7.70 5.31
N ASP A 264 -32.72 -8.99 5.59
CA ASP A 264 -33.79 -9.83 5.06
C ASP A 264 -34.53 -10.57 6.18
N ASN A 265 -35.69 -11.11 5.85
CA ASN A 265 -36.47 -11.98 6.70
C ASN A 265 -36.36 -13.46 6.30
N GLY A 266 -35.25 -13.87 5.72
CA GLY A 266 -35.02 -15.22 5.22
C GLY A 266 -34.76 -16.28 6.30
N CYS A 267 -34.20 -17.40 5.89
CA CYS A 267 -33.91 -18.54 6.77
C CYS A 267 -32.77 -18.29 7.78
N GLY A 268 -31.97 -17.24 7.57
CA GLY A 268 -30.79 -16.95 8.39
C GLY A 268 -29.67 -17.97 8.25
N MET A 269 -28.63 -17.83 9.08
CA MET A 269 -27.44 -18.67 9.06
C MET A 269 -27.08 -19.16 10.46
N THR A 270 -26.55 -20.39 10.55
CA THR A 270 -25.92 -20.93 11.75
C THR A 270 -24.57 -20.26 11.99
N GLU A 271 -24.03 -20.36 13.22
CA GLU A 271 -22.69 -19.84 13.54
C GLU A 271 -21.59 -20.43 12.63
N GLN A 272 -21.71 -21.73 12.32
CA GLN A 272 -20.76 -22.41 11.45
C GLN A 272 -20.80 -21.84 10.01
N GLN A 273 -21.98 -21.55 9.47
CA GLN A 273 -22.15 -20.93 8.17
C GLN A 273 -21.62 -19.49 8.16
N GLN A 274 -21.85 -18.72 9.22
CA GLN A 274 -21.33 -17.36 9.35
C GLN A 274 -19.78 -17.33 9.40
N ALA A 275 -19.16 -18.33 10.05
CA ALA A 275 -17.71 -18.41 10.13
C ALA A 275 -17.03 -18.62 8.76
N THR A 276 -17.68 -19.33 7.84
CA THR A 276 -17.10 -19.73 6.55
C THR A 276 -17.69 -19.00 5.35
N MET A 277 -18.74 -18.19 5.52
CA MET A 277 -19.46 -17.56 4.40
C MET A 277 -18.62 -16.61 3.54
N TRP A 278 -17.51 -16.11 4.07
CA TRP A 278 -16.58 -15.23 3.35
C TRP A 278 -15.54 -15.97 2.51
N GLU A 279 -15.49 -17.31 2.61
CA GLU A 279 -14.55 -18.13 1.85
C GLU A 279 -15.07 -18.35 0.44
N GLN A 280 -14.16 -18.32 -0.55
CA GLN A 280 -14.52 -18.53 -1.95
C GLN A 280 -15.00 -19.97 -2.19
N GLY A 281 -16.09 -20.11 -2.92
CA GLY A 281 -16.63 -21.42 -3.31
C GLY A 281 -17.57 -22.05 -2.27
N ILE A 282 -17.80 -21.43 -1.11
CA ILE A 282 -18.79 -21.90 -0.13
C ILE A 282 -20.14 -21.23 -0.43
N SER A 283 -21.14 -22.04 -0.70
CA SER A 283 -22.50 -21.60 -1.02
C SER A 283 -23.53 -22.49 -0.36
N GLY A 284 -24.50 -21.86 0.33
CA GLY A 284 -25.62 -22.55 0.97
C GLY A 284 -26.82 -22.84 0.03
N PHE A 285 -26.98 -22.13 -1.09
CA PHE A 285 -28.18 -22.14 -1.93
C PHE A 285 -27.91 -22.44 -3.42
N GLY A 286 -26.87 -23.24 -3.74
CA GLY A 286 -26.56 -23.61 -5.14
C GLY A 286 -25.98 -22.46 -5.99
N SER A 287 -25.61 -21.35 -5.36
CA SER A 287 -24.87 -20.26 -5.99
C SER A 287 -23.37 -20.60 -6.10
N SER A 288 -22.61 -19.80 -6.85
CA SER A 288 -21.16 -20.06 -7.07
C SER A 288 -20.27 -19.89 -5.82
N GLY A 289 -20.81 -19.39 -4.70
CA GLY A 289 -20.04 -19.07 -3.49
C GLY A 289 -19.03 -17.93 -3.65
N LEU A 290 -19.12 -17.15 -4.73
CA LEU A 290 -18.20 -16.04 -5.02
C LEU A 290 -18.75 -14.68 -4.56
N GLY A 291 -20.06 -14.55 -4.37
CA GLY A 291 -20.73 -13.28 -4.10
C GLY A 291 -20.30 -12.61 -2.79
N LEU A 292 -20.30 -13.34 -1.67
CA LEU A 292 -19.91 -12.78 -0.38
C LEU A 292 -18.40 -12.55 -0.25
N ALA A 293 -17.57 -13.41 -0.84
CA ALA A 293 -16.13 -13.18 -0.92
C ALA A 293 -15.82 -11.90 -1.71
N PHE A 294 -16.51 -11.65 -2.83
CA PHE A 294 -16.42 -10.41 -3.59
C PHE A 294 -16.83 -9.19 -2.75
N VAL A 295 -17.95 -9.29 -2.01
CA VAL A 295 -18.42 -8.22 -1.11
C VAL A 295 -17.32 -7.83 -0.13
N LYS A 296 -16.74 -8.78 0.59
CA LYS A 296 -15.71 -8.54 1.58
C LYS A 296 -14.47 -7.89 0.96
N GLN A 297 -13.91 -8.48 -0.09
CA GLN A 297 -12.72 -7.96 -0.77
C GLN A 297 -12.93 -6.55 -1.33
N THR A 298 -14.11 -6.28 -1.91
CA THR A 298 -14.41 -4.97 -2.51
C THR A 298 -14.56 -3.89 -1.44
N VAL A 299 -15.24 -4.19 -0.34
CA VAL A 299 -15.41 -3.26 0.78
C VAL A 299 -14.07 -2.95 1.45
N GLU A 300 -13.25 -3.97 1.71
CA GLU A 300 -11.90 -3.80 2.27
C GLU A 300 -10.98 -2.98 1.34
N ALA A 301 -11.10 -3.14 0.02
CA ALA A 301 -10.35 -2.34 -0.97
C ALA A 301 -10.79 -0.86 -1.01
N MET A 302 -11.91 -0.51 -0.40
CA MET A 302 -12.43 0.86 -0.24
C MET A 302 -12.23 1.40 1.19
N ASP A 303 -11.25 0.85 1.93
CA ASP A 303 -10.97 1.20 3.33
C ASP A 303 -12.17 1.02 4.27
N GLY A 304 -13.14 0.17 3.87
CA GLY A 304 -14.32 -0.16 4.64
C GLY A 304 -14.21 -1.48 5.37
N SER A 305 -15.25 -1.81 6.12
CA SER A 305 -15.42 -3.11 6.76
C SER A 305 -16.86 -3.61 6.62
N VAL A 306 -17.05 -4.93 6.66
CA VAL A 306 -18.36 -5.56 6.60
C VAL A 306 -18.51 -6.59 7.71
N ILE A 307 -19.65 -6.53 8.39
CA ILE A 307 -20.04 -7.52 9.41
C ILE A 307 -21.40 -8.11 9.07
N SER A 308 -21.73 -9.24 9.68
CA SER A 308 -23.04 -9.89 9.55
C SER A 308 -23.64 -10.22 10.90
N GLU A 309 -24.94 -10.08 11.00
CA GLU A 309 -25.75 -10.51 12.11
C GLU A 309 -26.81 -11.47 11.54
N SER A 310 -26.82 -12.73 11.96
CA SER A 310 -27.79 -13.71 11.46
C SER A 310 -28.15 -14.73 12.54
N GLN A 311 -29.40 -15.16 12.50
CA GLN A 311 -29.90 -16.23 13.34
C GLN A 311 -30.82 -17.14 12.50
N PRO A 312 -30.73 -18.47 12.64
CA PRO A 312 -31.62 -19.40 11.96
C PRO A 312 -33.11 -19.04 12.18
N GLY A 313 -33.85 -18.93 11.07
CA GLY A 313 -35.27 -18.59 11.06
C GLY A 313 -35.62 -17.11 11.24
N LYS A 314 -34.65 -16.23 11.48
CA LYS A 314 -34.89 -14.78 11.71
C LYS A 314 -34.36 -13.87 10.61
N GLY A 315 -33.67 -14.44 9.62
CA GLY A 315 -33.06 -13.69 8.54
C GLY A 315 -31.62 -13.29 8.80
N THR A 316 -31.08 -12.46 7.93
CA THR A 316 -29.69 -11.98 7.96
C THR A 316 -29.65 -10.46 7.82
N ARG A 317 -28.69 -9.84 8.46
CA ARG A 317 -28.33 -8.44 8.29
C ARG A 317 -26.82 -8.33 7.99
N PHE A 318 -26.48 -7.74 6.86
CA PHE A 318 -25.12 -7.32 6.54
C PHE A 318 -24.99 -5.81 6.79
N ILE A 319 -23.91 -5.40 7.44
CA ILE A 319 -23.64 -3.99 7.74
C ILE A 319 -22.26 -3.65 7.19
N ILE A 320 -22.23 -2.72 6.25
CA ILE A 320 -21.01 -2.18 5.64
C ILE A 320 -20.72 -0.84 6.29
N PHE A 321 -19.48 -0.62 6.70
CA PHE A 321 -18.96 0.65 7.22
C PHE A 321 -18.01 1.24 6.20
N LEU A 322 -18.23 2.46 5.77
CA LEU A 322 -17.35 3.21 4.89
C LEU A 322 -16.99 4.54 5.54
N PRO A 323 -15.74 5.00 5.46
CA PRO A 323 -15.37 6.33 5.95
C PRO A 323 -16.16 7.42 5.22
N GLU A 324 -16.69 8.38 5.97
CA GLU A 324 -17.31 9.57 5.38
C GLU A 324 -16.25 10.46 4.74
N VAL A 325 -16.51 10.97 3.55
CA VAL A 325 -15.70 12.01 2.93
C VAL A 325 -16.15 13.36 3.49
N VAL A 326 -15.41 13.85 4.49
CA VAL A 326 -15.61 15.21 5.00
C VAL A 326 -15.02 16.19 3.99
N ASN A 327 -15.89 16.84 3.19
CA ASN A 327 -15.49 17.99 2.40
C ASN A 327 -15.12 19.12 3.35
N HIS A 328 -13.84 19.31 3.61
CA HIS A 328 -13.33 20.55 4.18
C HIS A 328 -13.54 21.64 3.12
N GLY A 329 -14.76 22.15 3.05
CA GLY A 329 -15.08 23.32 2.24
C GLY A 329 -14.06 24.39 2.59
N THR A 330 -13.43 24.94 1.57
CA THR A 330 -12.68 26.19 1.58
C THR A 330 -13.48 27.19 2.39
N LYS A 331 -13.11 27.39 3.68
CA LYS A 331 -13.57 28.56 4.41
C LYS A 331 -13.00 29.77 3.68
N ASP A 332 -13.90 30.52 3.07
CA ASP A 332 -13.67 31.81 2.47
C ASP A 332 -12.65 32.63 3.26
N HIS A 333 -11.48 32.85 2.66
CA HIS A 333 -10.59 33.93 2.96
C HIS A 333 -11.16 35.22 2.32
N ASP A 334 -12.32 35.67 2.81
CA ASP A 334 -12.82 37.00 2.53
C ASP A 334 -13.40 37.58 3.82
N THR A 335 -12.53 38.23 4.57
CA THR A 335 -12.88 39.40 5.40
C THR A 335 -11.64 39.87 6.21
N PHE A 336 -10.69 40.51 5.57
CA PHE A 336 -9.86 41.52 6.26
C PHE A 336 -9.27 42.52 5.27
N HIS A 337 -10.16 43.36 4.71
CA HIS A 337 -9.77 44.70 4.28
C HIS A 337 -10.93 45.64 4.51
N ARG A 338 -10.86 46.35 5.67
CA ARG A 338 -11.30 47.74 5.86
C ARG A 338 -11.30 48.07 7.36
N ARG A 339 -10.23 48.63 7.81
CA ARG A 339 -10.18 49.98 8.48
C ARG A 339 -8.78 50.20 9.01
#